data_333661fb1847274fe8e239a49da3dc51
#
_entry.id   333661fb1847274fe8e239a49da3dc51
#
_cell.length_a   1.000
_cell.length_b   1.000
_cell.length_c   1.000
_cell.angle_alpha   90.00
_cell.angle_beta   90.00
_cell.angle_gamma   90.00
#
_symmetry.space_group_name_H-M   'P 1'
#
loop_
_entity.id
_entity.type
_entity.pdbx_description
1 polymer ?
#
loop_
_entity_poly.entity_id
_entity_poly.type
_entity_poly.pdbx_seq_one_letter_code
_entity_poly.pdbx_strand_id
1 'polypeptide(L)'
;MRIFKWTKEQTVIVLCLVFQIGLSQNRTLVVVDKTTGFPIDNAAIFSIEENEGTFTNSEGKAAIVLKNGAFKISKLGFDDVILEKGWETQSDTIFMIAQAVQLDEIVIKSFNLNKAIQYVLDNYARFYVHTPFEKECSFKETVSVDNQLKRLILSKINWWDKTYEFQKRSKIKLRLGAIDYNKNIPLDIFTDVPRVNENNSGYINPGSLISAIYLNSCLSNFVKFNKDVIGVVEESPSDQIIVSFESDWETTKEVSKRVRGKVIFDKKSKAVLEFRNTVEYQNNLTKGIVKESKKESITENKTASWRLTFHKIENDVLALKSFEASAEALITYDNKMHPVVFENSIYVFKETAVDKVNNDGLINLSKPIYQSLPVATIASTNTILLNKIESDFINGK
;
A
#
# COMPACT_ATOMS: atom_id res chain seq x y z
N MET A 1 42.97 -28.24 -38.61
CA MET A 1 42.19 -27.53 -37.57
C MET A 1 43.17 -26.93 -36.60
N ARG A 2 43.40 -25.61 -36.67
CA ARG A 2 44.35 -24.91 -35.74
C ARG A 2 43.62 -24.61 -34.45
N ILE A 3 44.00 -25.28 -33.36
CA ILE A 3 43.48 -25.00 -32.02
C ILE A 3 44.20 -23.74 -31.54
N PHE A 4 43.46 -22.66 -31.39
CA PHE A 4 43.94 -21.39 -30.85
C PHE A 4 44.21 -21.61 -29.36
N LYS A 5 45.49 -21.66 -28.94
CA LYS A 5 45.89 -21.69 -27.52
C LYS A 5 45.93 -20.26 -26.98
N TRP A 6 44.99 -19.94 -26.11
CA TRP A 6 44.97 -18.64 -25.37
C TRP A 6 46.11 -18.59 -24.39
N THR A 7 46.84 -17.47 -24.35
CA THR A 7 47.82 -17.24 -23.32
C THR A 7 47.10 -16.91 -21.96
N LYS A 8 47.76 -17.18 -20.85
CA LYS A 8 47.18 -16.86 -19.52
C LYS A 8 46.75 -15.38 -19.40
N GLU A 9 47.49 -14.47 -20.01
CA GLU A 9 47.18 -13.03 -20.06
C GLU A 9 45.91 -12.72 -20.83
N GLN A 10 45.71 -13.39 -21.97
CA GLN A 10 44.47 -13.26 -22.80
C GLN A 10 43.27 -13.81 -22.04
N THR A 11 43.43 -14.88 -21.28
CA THR A 11 42.34 -15.46 -20.47
C THR A 11 41.97 -14.52 -19.32
N VAL A 12 42.96 -13.88 -18.66
CA VAL A 12 42.72 -12.90 -17.59
C VAL A 12 42.00 -11.66 -18.13
N ILE A 13 42.43 -11.13 -19.28
CA ILE A 13 41.77 -9.96 -19.91
C ILE A 13 40.32 -10.27 -20.27
N VAL A 14 40.02 -11.43 -20.82
CA VAL A 14 38.65 -11.84 -21.14
C VAL A 14 37.83 -12.05 -19.86
N LEU A 15 38.41 -12.62 -18.81
CA LEU A 15 37.75 -12.77 -17.51
C LEU A 15 37.42 -11.40 -16.88
N CYS A 16 38.35 -10.43 -16.94
CA CYS A 16 38.11 -9.06 -16.48
C CYS A 16 37.02 -8.33 -17.28
N LEU A 17 36.96 -8.55 -18.60
CA LEU A 17 35.93 -8.00 -19.47
C LEU A 17 34.54 -8.61 -19.17
N VAL A 18 34.47 -9.90 -18.90
CA VAL A 18 33.23 -10.58 -18.53
C VAL A 18 32.73 -10.11 -17.15
N PHE A 19 33.62 -9.82 -16.20
CA PHE A 19 33.24 -9.27 -14.89
C PHE A 19 32.66 -7.85 -14.97
N GLN A 20 33.02 -7.06 -15.97
CA GLN A 20 32.46 -5.72 -16.16
C GLN A 20 31.03 -5.70 -16.74
N ILE A 21 30.60 -6.76 -17.42
CA ILE A 21 29.27 -6.83 -18.05
C ILE A 21 28.17 -7.20 -17.03
N GLY A 22 28.53 -7.68 -15.83
CA GLY A 22 27.60 -8.21 -14.83
C GLY A 22 27.11 -7.21 -13.75
N LEU A 23 27.59 -5.98 -13.75
CA LEU A 23 27.13 -4.98 -12.79
C LEU A 23 25.87 -4.30 -13.33
N SER A 24 24.72 -4.90 -13.06
CA SER A 24 23.46 -4.17 -13.10
C SER A 24 23.61 -2.96 -12.18
N GLN A 25 23.77 -1.76 -12.74
CA GLN A 25 23.93 -0.54 -11.97
C GLN A 25 22.58 -0.15 -11.37
N ASN A 26 22.36 -0.58 -10.14
CA ASN A 26 21.29 -0.04 -9.33
C ASN A 26 21.65 1.41 -8.97
N ARG A 27 20.78 2.34 -9.29
CA ARG A 27 20.92 3.74 -8.92
C ARG A 27 19.87 4.10 -7.89
N THR A 28 20.27 4.88 -6.89
CA THR A 28 19.35 5.39 -5.88
C THR A 28 18.93 6.80 -6.27
N LEU A 29 17.65 7.01 -6.48
CA LEU A 29 17.05 8.33 -6.63
C LEU A 29 16.53 8.84 -5.29
N VAL A 30 16.52 10.16 -5.13
CA VAL A 30 15.89 10.87 -4.01
C VAL A 30 14.84 11.82 -4.58
N VAL A 31 13.59 11.64 -4.20
CA VAL A 31 12.49 12.50 -4.64
C VAL A 31 12.13 13.47 -3.52
N VAL A 32 12.14 14.75 -3.81
CA VAL A 32 11.88 15.82 -2.84
C VAL A 32 10.86 16.83 -3.37
N ASP A 33 10.12 17.41 -2.48
CA ASP A 33 9.27 18.56 -2.78
C ASP A 33 10.15 19.81 -3.03
N LYS A 34 10.01 20.39 -4.20
CA LYS A 34 10.79 21.55 -4.63
C LYS A 34 10.58 22.78 -3.73
N THR A 35 9.40 22.92 -3.14
CA THR A 35 9.03 24.10 -2.35
C THR A 35 9.53 23.97 -0.91
N THR A 36 9.35 22.80 -0.30
CA THR A 36 9.66 22.59 1.12
C THR A 36 11.01 21.95 1.36
N GLY A 37 11.61 21.29 0.34
CA GLY A 37 12.82 20.50 0.46
C GLY A 37 12.64 19.17 1.20
N PHE A 38 11.42 18.85 1.63
CA PHE A 38 11.16 17.57 2.33
C PHE A 38 11.12 16.39 1.38
N PRO A 39 11.57 15.20 1.83
CA PRO A 39 11.47 13.97 1.05
C PRO A 39 10.01 13.61 0.80
N ILE A 40 9.73 13.10 -0.39
CA ILE A 40 8.40 12.64 -0.77
C ILE A 40 8.35 11.13 -0.63
N ASP A 41 7.61 10.66 0.37
CA ASP A 41 7.34 9.25 0.61
C ASP A 41 6.29 8.70 -0.37
N ASN A 42 6.42 7.41 -0.72
CA ASN A 42 5.49 6.70 -1.60
C ASN A 42 5.25 7.40 -2.96
N ALA A 43 6.25 8.09 -3.50
CA ALA A 43 6.23 8.52 -4.89
C ALA A 43 6.48 7.30 -5.79
N ALA A 44 5.59 7.07 -6.73
CA ALA A 44 5.70 5.97 -7.68
C ALA A 44 6.68 6.31 -8.79
N ILE A 45 7.61 5.44 -9.10
CA ILE A 45 8.60 5.56 -10.17
C ILE A 45 8.41 4.37 -11.10
N PHE A 46 8.01 4.62 -12.34
CA PHE A 46 7.71 3.59 -13.33
C PHE A 46 8.54 3.75 -14.58
N SER A 47 9.09 2.65 -15.09
CA SER A 47 9.60 2.58 -16.46
C SER A 47 8.43 2.68 -17.44
N ILE A 48 8.51 3.59 -18.40
CA ILE A 48 7.47 3.80 -19.41
C ILE A 48 7.41 2.60 -20.37
N GLU A 49 8.55 1.95 -20.63
CA GLU A 49 8.68 0.90 -21.63
C GLU A 49 8.50 -0.52 -21.06
N GLU A 50 8.84 -0.75 -19.80
CA GLU A 50 8.98 -2.12 -19.26
C GLU A 50 7.89 -2.52 -18.25
N ASN A 51 6.94 -1.65 -17.92
CA ASN A 51 5.93 -1.87 -16.87
C ASN A 51 6.51 -2.31 -15.51
N GLU A 52 7.76 -1.95 -15.24
CA GLU A 52 8.42 -2.17 -13.97
C GLU A 52 8.46 -0.86 -13.18
N GLY A 53 8.36 -0.93 -11.87
CA GLY A 53 8.37 0.27 -11.04
C GLY A 53 8.79 -0.02 -9.62
N THR A 54 9.02 1.08 -8.90
CA THR A 54 9.32 1.09 -7.48
C THR A 54 8.66 2.30 -6.83
N PHE A 55 8.82 2.43 -5.53
CA PHE A 55 8.30 3.56 -4.75
C PHE A 55 9.39 4.12 -3.86
N THR A 56 9.32 5.42 -3.58
CA THR A 56 10.18 6.03 -2.59
C THR A 56 9.79 5.59 -1.18
N ASN A 57 10.79 5.44 -0.32
CA ASN A 57 10.60 5.24 1.11
C ASN A 57 10.36 6.58 1.84
N SER A 58 10.20 6.56 3.16
CA SER A 58 9.98 7.77 3.98
C SER A 58 11.13 8.80 3.92
N GLU A 59 12.30 8.41 3.40
CA GLU A 59 13.42 9.31 3.14
C GLU A 59 13.42 9.84 1.69
N GLY A 60 12.35 9.59 0.93
CA GLY A 60 12.24 9.94 -0.49
C GLY A 60 13.12 9.09 -1.41
N LYS A 61 13.76 8.02 -0.91
CA LYS A 61 14.73 7.22 -1.66
C LYS A 61 14.08 6.04 -2.34
N ALA A 62 14.50 5.77 -3.58
CA ALA A 62 14.13 4.58 -4.34
C ALA A 62 15.32 4.03 -5.12
N ALA A 63 15.45 2.70 -5.16
CA ALA A 63 16.41 2.03 -6.04
C ALA A 63 15.74 1.74 -7.38
N ILE A 64 16.40 2.11 -8.45
CA ILE A 64 16.00 1.77 -9.80
C ILE A 64 17.12 1.00 -10.50
N VAL A 65 16.72 0.03 -11.31
CA VAL A 65 17.66 -0.64 -12.22
C VAL A 65 17.77 0.25 -13.44
N LEU A 66 19.00 0.72 -13.73
CA LEU A 66 19.26 1.50 -14.94
C LEU A 66 19.11 0.59 -16.16
N LYS A 67 17.98 0.70 -16.80
CA LYS A 67 17.75 0.19 -18.14
C LYS A 67 17.55 1.41 -19.04
N ASN A 68 17.96 1.31 -20.29
CA ASN A 68 17.91 2.41 -21.27
C ASN A 68 16.47 2.84 -21.60
N GLY A 69 15.74 3.45 -20.67
CA GLY A 69 14.36 3.84 -20.85
C GLY A 69 14.00 5.15 -20.14
N ALA A 70 12.84 5.70 -20.45
CA ALA A 70 12.26 6.82 -19.76
C ALA A 70 11.50 6.35 -18.50
N PHE A 71 11.55 7.16 -17.44
CA PHE A 71 10.82 6.91 -16.20
C PHE A 71 9.82 8.02 -15.92
N LYS A 72 8.65 7.64 -15.45
CA LYS A 72 7.65 8.56 -14.94
C LYS A 72 7.62 8.49 -13.42
N ILE A 73 7.73 9.64 -12.75
CA ILE A 73 7.59 9.78 -11.31
C ILE A 73 6.25 10.48 -11.03
N SER A 74 5.43 9.86 -10.22
CA SER A 74 4.08 10.35 -9.93
C SER A 74 3.78 10.27 -8.44
N LYS A 75 3.20 11.33 -7.91
CA LYS A 75 2.67 11.39 -6.53
C LYS A 75 1.43 12.25 -6.52
N LEU A 76 0.39 11.79 -5.85
CA LEU A 76 -0.83 12.58 -5.72
C LEU A 76 -0.54 13.91 -5.01
N GLY A 77 -1.07 15.00 -5.58
CA GLY A 77 -0.83 16.37 -5.11
C GLY A 77 0.46 17.00 -5.63
N PHE A 78 1.13 16.34 -6.57
CA PHE A 78 2.32 16.84 -7.25
C PHE A 78 2.18 16.69 -8.76
N ASP A 79 2.87 17.54 -9.49
CA ASP A 79 3.00 17.38 -10.94
C ASP A 79 3.86 16.16 -11.25
N ASP A 80 3.48 15.40 -12.27
CA ASP A 80 4.25 14.26 -12.73
C ASP A 80 5.58 14.73 -13.32
N VAL A 81 6.67 14.01 -13.02
CA VAL A 81 7.99 14.24 -13.60
C VAL A 81 8.33 13.09 -14.54
N ILE A 82 8.75 13.43 -15.76
CA ILE A 82 9.23 12.46 -16.75
C ILE A 82 10.74 12.63 -16.85
N LEU A 83 11.46 11.54 -16.59
CA LEU A 83 12.90 11.44 -16.83
C LEU A 83 13.10 10.82 -18.20
N GLU A 84 13.49 11.62 -19.17
CA GLU A 84 13.74 11.17 -20.54
C GLU A 84 14.98 10.27 -20.62
N LYS A 85 15.08 9.48 -21.68
CA LYS A 85 16.26 8.66 -21.94
C LYS A 85 17.54 9.50 -21.92
N GLY A 86 18.55 9.05 -21.19
CA GLY A 86 19.79 9.79 -20.98
C GLY A 86 19.80 10.68 -19.72
N TRP A 87 18.74 10.63 -18.91
CA TRP A 87 18.67 11.35 -17.64
C TRP A 87 19.76 10.88 -16.63
N GLU A 88 20.37 9.74 -16.86
CA GLU A 88 21.39 9.11 -15.99
C GLU A 88 22.62 10.00 -15.78
N THR A 89 22.84 10.98 -16.66
CA THR A 89 23.92 11.95 -16.53
C THR A 89 23.56 13.14 -15.64
N GLN A 90 22.29 13.23 -15.19
CA GLN A 90 21.78 14.29 -14.35
C GLN A 90 21.89 13.94 -12.86
N SER A 91 21.30 14.79 -12.02
CA SER A 91 21.28 14.62 -10.56
C SER A 91 20.45 13.42 -10.14
N ASP A 92 20.88 12.74 -9.06
CA ASP A 92 20.09 11.70 -8.39
C ASP A 92 18.91 12.25 -7.59
N THR A 93 18.86 13.56 -7.38
CA THR A 93 17.76 14.24 -6.69
C THR A 93 16.77 14.78 -7.69
N ILE A 94 15.53 14.31 -7.59
CA ILE A 94 14.41 14.70 -8.43
C ILE A 94 13.47 15.58 -7.63
N PHE A 95 13.19 16.77 -8.19
CA PHE A 95 12.28 17.73 -7.57
C PHE A 95 10.90 17.59 -8.19
N MET A 96 9.89 17.33 -7.35
CA MET A 96 8.48 17.42 -7.73
C MET A 96 7.91 18.75 -7.25
N ILE A 97 7.02 19.32 -8.04
CA ILE A 97 6.33 20.56 -7.70
C ILE A 97 4.96 20.17 -7.14
N ALA A 98 4.63 20.61 -5.92
CA ALA A 98 3.29 20.48 -5.41
C ALA A 98 2.33 21.22 -6.34
N GLN A 99 1.23 20.59 -6.71
CA GLN A 99 0.17 21.24 -7.46
C GLN A 99 -0.36 22.41 -6.63
N ALA A 100 -0.13 23.62 -7.10
CA ALA A 100 -0.69 24.81 -6.44
C ALA A 100 -2.21 24.73 -6.51
N VAL A 101 -2.86 24.53 -5.38
CA VAL A 101 -4.27 24.82 -5.24
C VAL A 101 -4.38 26.34 -5.24
N GLN A 102 -4.76 26.92 -6.36
CA GLN A 102 -5.10 28.34 -6.40
C GLN A 102 -6.33 28.51 -5.48
N LEU A 103 -6.15 29.18 -4.36
CA LEU A 103 -7.22 29.49 -3.41
C LEU A 103 -8.03 30.67 -4.00
N ASP A 104 -8.92 30.39 -4.94
CA ASP A 104 -10.03 31.28 -5.21
C ASP A 104 -11.01 31.17 -4.05
N GLU A 105 -11.78 32.20 -3.82
CA GLU A 105 -12.76 32.33 -2.73
C GLU A 105 -13.49 31.03 -2.45
N ILE A 106 -13.32 30.45 -1.25
CA ILE A 106 -13.90 29.16 -0.86
C ILE A 106 -15.43 29.32 -0.83
N VAL A 107 -16.06 29.08 -1.95
CA VAL A 107 -17.51 28.86 -1.98
C VAL A 107 -17.74 27.48 -1.39
N ILE A 108 -18.05 27.40 -0.11
CA ILE A 108 -18.43 26.14 0.56
C ILE A 108 -19.71 25.65 -0.09
N LYS A 109 -19.59 24.80 -1.10
CA LYS A 109 -20.73 24.10 -1.68
C LYS A 109 -20.88 22.80 -0.93
N SER A 110 -21.94 22.66 -0.15
CA SER A 110 -22.30 21.37 0.43
C SER A 110 -22.47 20.34 -0.69
N PHE A 111 -21.77 19.23 -0.58
CA PHE A 111 -21.76 18.16 -1.57
C PHE A 111 -22.42 16.92 -0.96
N ASN A 112 -23.45 16.40 -1.60
CA ASN A 112 -24.09 15.17 -1.14
C ASN A 112 -23.20 13.96 -1.48
N LEU A 113 -22.23 13.71 -0.58
CA LEU A 113 -21.23 12.67 -0.77
C LEU A 113 -21.84 11.27 -0.84
N ASN A 114 -22.84 10.98 0.00
CA ASN A 114 -23.52 9.67 -0.01
C ASN A 114 -24.22 9.39 -1.34
N LYS A 115 -24.87 10.40 -1.94
CA LYS A 115 -25.50 10.26 -3.25
C LYS A 115 -24.47 10.03 -4.36
N ALA A 116 -23.34 10.74 -4.31
CA ALA A 116 -22.26 10.56 -5.28
C ALA A 116 -21.61 9.17 -5.16
N ILE A 117 -21.36 8.69 -3.94
CA ILE A 117 -20.85 7.36 -3.70
C ILE A 117 -21.85 6.28 -4.15
N GLN A 118 -23.15 6.47 -3.87
CA GLN A 118 -24.18 5.54 -4.33
C GLN A 118 -24.20 5.44 -5.86
N TYR A 119 -24.08 6.57 -6.57
CA TYR A 119 -23.96 6.56 -8.02
C TYR A 119 -22.78 5.72 -8.51
N VAL A 120 -21.63 5.80 -7.82
CA VAL A 120 -20.45 4.96 -8.16
C VAL A 120 -20.75 3.48 -7.93
N LEU A 121 -21.42 3.13 -6.83
CA LEU A 121 -21.81 1.75 -6.53
C LEU A 121 -22.78 1.19 -7.58
N ASP A 122 -23.78 1.97 -7.98
CA ASP A 122 -24.79 1.56 -8.97
C ASP A 122 -24.19 1.37 -10.38
N ASN A 123 -23.05 2.01 -10.66
CA ASN A 123 -22.34 1.93 -11.94
C ASN A 123 -20.96 1.23 -11.84
N TYR A 124 -20.73 0.46 -10.79
CA TYR A 124 -19.40 -0.03 -10.43
C TYR A 124 -18.73 -0.83 -11.55
N ALA A 125 -19.46 -1.78 -12.14
CA ALA A 125 -18.95 -2.62 -13.23
C ALA A 125 -18.58 -1.85 -14.50
N ARG A 126 -19.12 -0.64 -14.67
CA ARG A 126 -18.79 0.25 -15.80
C ARG A 126 -17.47 0.98 -15.56
N PHE A 127 -17.14 1.27 -14.30
CA PHE A 127 -15.99 2.11 -13.97
C PHE A 127 -14.73 1.32 -13.67
N TYR A 128 -14.87 0.13 -13.09
CA TYR A 128 -13.74 -0.66 -12.61
C TYR A 128 -13.62 -1.99 -13.33
N VAL A 129 -12.41 -2.58 -13.28
CA VAL A 129 -12.13 -3.87 -13.90
C VAL A 129 -13.17 -4.91 -13.50
N HIS A 130 -13.91 -5.41 -14.48
CA HIS A 130 -15.02 -6.35 -14.29
C HIS A 130 -14.78 -7.68 -15.05
N THR A 131 -13.56 -7.98 -15.40
CA THR A 131 -13.12 -9.23 -16.03
C THR A 131 -12.15 -9.94 -15.11
N PRO A 132 -11.94 -11.27 -15.25
CA PRO A 132 -10.95 -11.99 -14.48
C PRO A 132 -9.55 -11.43 -14.70
N PHE A 133 -8.83 -11.25 -13.61
CA PHE A 133 -7.49 -10.67 -13.62
C PHE A 133 -6.54 -11.41 -12.68
N GLU A 134 -5.24 -11.29 -12.96
CA GLU A 134 -4.16 -11.53 -12.02
C GLU A 134 -3.33 -10.24 -11.89
N LYS A 135 -3.11 -9.81 -10.66
CA LYS A 135 -2.27 -8.65 -10.32
C LYS A 135 -0.98 -9.13 -9.67
N GLU A 136 0.14 -8.65 -10.19
CA GLU A 136 1.43 -8.77 -9.53
C GLU A 136 1.62 -7.54 -8.62
N CYS A 137 1.77 -7.79 -7.33
CA CYS A 137 1.81 -6.73 -6.32
C CYS A 137 3.05 -6.84 -5.44
N SER A 138 3.51 -5.70 -4.93
CA SER A 138 4.33 -5.65 -3.72
C SER A 138 3.42 -5.56 -2.50
N PHE A 139 3.75 -6.32 -1.49
CA PHE A 139 3.09 -6.28 -0.18
C PHE A 139 4.11 -5.91 0.88
N LYS A 140 3.78 -4.92 1.69
CA LYS A 140 4.56 -4.53 2.86
C LYS A 140 3.66 -4.54 4.09
N GLU A 141 4.14 -5.11 5.18
CA GLU A 141 3.51 -5.05 6.50
C GLU A 141 4.55 -4.65 7.53
N THR A 142 4.22 -3.67 8.36
CA THR A 142 4.99 -3.31 9.54
C THR A 142 4.13 -3.35 10.79
N VAL A 143 4.74 -3.75 11.91
CA VAL A 143 4.14 -3.67 13.23
C VAL A 143 5.17 -3.08 14.18
N SER A 144 4.81 -1.98 14.83
CA SER A 144 5.61 -1.34 15.87
C SER A 144 4.90 -1.43 17.21
N VAL A 145 5.66 -1.68 18.27
CA VAL A 145 5.21 -1.68 19.67
C VAL A 145 6.19 -0.84 20.46
N ASP A 146 5.69 0.07 21.29
CA ASP A 146 6.51 1.01 22.07
C ASP A 146 7.49 1.81 21.17
N ASN A 147 7.04 2.19 19.98
CA ASN A 147 7.82 2.87 18.93
C ASN A 147 9.02 2.06 18.41
N GLN A 148 9.04 0.75 18.65
CA GLN A 148 10.06 -0.15 18.11
C GLN A 148 9.43 -1.10 17.10
N LEU A 149 10.07 -1.23 15.95
CA LEU A 149 9.65 -2.17 14.92
C LEU A 149 9.79 -3.60 15.44
N LYS A 150 8.73 -4.38 15.36
CA LYS A 150 8.66 -5.78 15.82
C LYS A 150 8.37 -6.75 14.67
N ARG A 151 7.81 -6.25 13.58
CA ARG A 151 7.60 -7.02 12.35
C ARG A 151 7.88 -6.16 11.13
N LEU A 152 8.56 -6.74 10.17
CA LEU A 152 8.70 -6.23 8.81
C LEU A 152 8.56 -7.40 7.84
N ILE A 153 7.58 -7.31 6.97
CA ILE A 153 7.41 -8.21 5.85
C ILE A 153 7.43 -7.36 4.58
N LEU A 154 8.21 -7.79 3.61
CA LEU A 154 8.20 -7.25 2.26
C LEU A 154 8.27 -8.42 1.30
N SER A 155 7.24 -8.57 0.48
CA SER A 155 7.12 -9.69 -0.45
C SER A 155 6.36 -9.29 -1.70
N LYS A 156 6.59 -10.03 -2.78
CA LYS A 156 5.70 -10.02 -3.95
C LYS A 156 4.53 -10.96 -3.70
N ILE A 157 3.35 -10.58 -4.14
CA ILE A 157 2.15 -11.40 -4.12
C ILE A 157 1.48 -11.37 -5.49
N ASN A 158 0.91 -12.50 -5.87
CA ASN A 158 0.03 -12.61 -7.04
C ASN A 158 -1.40 -12.73 -6.54
N TRP A 159 -2.23 -11.80 -6.95
CA TRP A 159 -3.63 -11.71 -6.56
C TRP A 159 -4.53 -11.93 -7.77
N TRP A 160 -5.32 -13.00 -7.74
CA TRP A 160 -6.31 -13.30 -8.76
C TRP A 160 -7.73 -13.20 -8.20
N ASP A 161 -8.63 -12.62 -9.00
CA ASP A 161 -10.08 -12.70 -8.80
C ASP A 161 -10.81 -12.61 -10.15
N LYS A 162 -12.10 -12.94 -10.13
CA LYS A 162 -12.97 -12.87 -11.32
C LYS A 162 -13.35 -11.44 -11.69
N THR A 163 -13.34 -10.52 -10.74
CA THR A 163 -13.75 -9.13 -10.92
C THR A 163 -13.20 -8.29 -9.77
N TYR A 164 -12.95 -7.02 -10.00
CA TYR A 164 -12.60 -6.09 -8.93
C TYR A 164 -13.85 -5.59 -8.19
N GLU A 165 -14.76 -6.50 -7.87
CA GLU A 165 -15.96 -6.28 -7.07
C GLU A 165 -16.03 -7.34 -5.98
N PHE A 166 -15.88 -6.93 -4.73
CA PHE A 166 -15.89 -7.87 -3.61
C PHE A 166 -17.25 -8.55 -3.48
N GLN A 167 -17.26 -9.86 -3.62
CA GLN A 167 -18.44 -10.70 -3.44
C GLN A 167 -18.26 -11.68 -2.28
N LYS A 168 -17.22 -12.49 -2.32
CA LYS A 168 -16.91 -13.49 -1.28
C LYS A 168 -15.41 -13.73 -1.22
N ARG A 169 -14.85 -13.72 0.00
CA ARG A 169 -13.45 -14.02 0.27
C ARG A 169 -12.96 -15.33 -0.37
N SER A 170 -13.76 -16.36 -0.33
CA SER A 170 -13.40 -17.70 -0.83
C SER A 170 -13.15 -17.78 -2.35
N LYS A 171 -13.48 -16.74 -3.09
CA LYS A 171 -13.21 -16.68 -4.54
C LYS A 171 -11.87 -16.07 -4.86
N ILE A 172 -11.28 -15.34 -3.93
CA ILE A 172 -10.02 -14.63 -4.09
C ILE A 172 -8.87 -15.60 -3.89
N LYS A 173 -7.88 -15.57 -4.77
CA LYS A 173 -6.70 -16.41 -4.69
C LYS A 173 -5.46 -15.53 -4.57
N LEU A 174 -4.75 -15.66 -3.46
CA LEU A 174 -3.45 -15.02 -3.25
C LEU A 174 -2.36 -16.08 -3.24
N ARG A 175 -1.27 -15.81 -3.93
CA ARG A 175 -0.05 -16.62 -3.93
C ARG A 175 1.14 -15.77 -3.52
N LEU A 176 2.04 -16.35 -2.75
CA LEU A 176 3.32 -15.71 -2.46
C LEU A 176 4.21 -15.79 -3.69
N GLY A 177 4.81 -14.66 -4.05
CA GLY A 177 5.94 -14.57 -4.95
C GLY A 177 7.27 -14.55 -4.19
N ALA A 178 8.24 -13.78 -4.68
CA ALA A 178 9.51 -13.57 -4.01
C ALA A 178 9.30 -12.85 -2.67
N ILE A 179 10.08 -13.27 -1.65
CA ILE A 179 10.10 -12.64 -0.33
C ILE A 179 11.41 -11.87 -0.23
N ASP A 180 11.31 -10.54 -0.12
CA ASP A 180 12.48 -9.68 0.01
C ASP A 180 12.96 -9.63 1.46
N TYR A 181 12.04 -9.41 2.41
CA TYR A 181 12.32 -9.40 3.84
C TYR A 181 11.18 -10.05 4.62
N ASN A 182 11.53 -10.83 5.63
CA ASN A 182 10.60 -11.38 6.59
C ASN A 182 11.28 -11.50 7.94
N LYS A 183 11.01 -10.55 8.83
CA LYS A 183 11.46 -10.60 10.22
C LYS A 183 10.29 -10.30 11.14
N ASN A 184 10.05 -11.20 12.07
CA ASN A 184 9.00 -11.09 13.08
C ASN A 184 9.57 -11.47 14.44
N ILE A 185 9.51 -10.53 15.38
CA ILE A 185 9.83 -10.78 16.78
C ILE A 185 8.52 -11.15 17.48
N PRO A 186 8.35 -12.39 17.95
CA PRO A 186 7.18 -12.78 18.71
C PRO A 186 7.04 -11.93 19.98
N LEU A 187 5.82 -11.53 20.26
CA LEU A 187 5.48 -10.78 21.48
C LEU A 187 4.29 -11.46 22.15
N ASP A 188 4.37 -11.65 23.46
CA ASP A 188 3.32 -12.29 24.24
C ASP A 188 1.97 -11.60 24.08
N ILE A 189 1.97 -10.27 23.97
CA ILE A 189 0.75 -9.47 23.76
C ILE A 189 0.05 -9.76 22.41
N PHE A 190 0.73 -10.41 21.47
CA PHE A 190 0.19 -10.79 20.17
C PHE A 190 -0.02 -12.29 20.02
N THR A 191 0.49 -13.10 20.95
CA THR A 191 0.32 -14.54 20.90
C THR A 191 -1.12 -14.89 21.26
N ASP A 192 -1.86 -15.24 20.22
CA ASP A 192 -3.12 -15.96 20.27
C ASP A 192 -4.07 -15.55 21.41
N VAL A 193 -4.55 -14.33 21.38
CA VAL A 193 -5.76 -13.99 22.13
C VAL A 193 -6.86 -14.87 21.54
N PRO A 194 -7.30 -15.95 22.21
CA PRO A 194 -8.44 -16.74 21.73
C PRO A 194 -9.64 -15.82 21.79
N ARG A 195 -10.23 -15.58 20.66
CA ARG A 195 -11.31 -14.62 20.58
C ARG A 195 -12.61 -15.27 20.81
N VAL A 196 -13.37 -14.64 21.66
CA VAL A 196 -14.78 -14.95 21.88
C VAL A 196 -15.59 -14.74 20.59
N ASN A 197 -15.05 -13.98 19.62
CA ASN A 197 -15.63 -13.82 18.29
C ASN A 197 -14.52 -13.79 17.24
N GLU A 198 -14.53 -14.72 16.31
CA GLU A 198 -13.58 -14.86 15.18
C GLU A 198 -13.43 -13.58 14.31
N ASN A 199 -14.33 -12.62 14.47
CA ASN A 199 -14.37 -11.39 13.70
C ASN A 199 -13.52 -10.25 14.30
N ASN A 200 -12.99 -10.37 15.51
CA ASN A 200 -12.26 -9.31 16.20
C ASN A 200 -10.78 -9.66 16.38
N SER A 201 -10.08 -10.07 15.34
CA SER A 201 -8.66 -10.33 15.44
C SER A 201 -7.83 -9.03 15.45
N GLY A 202 -7.14 -8.66 16.57
CA GLY A 202 -6.14 -7.59 16.64
C GLY A 202 -4.95 -7.82 15.68
N TYR A 203 -4.97 -8.93 14.94
CA TYR A 203 -4.13 -9.17 13.79
C TYR A 203 -4.88 -8.74 12.54
N ILE A 204 -4.27 -7.89 11.76
CA ILE A 204 -4.67 -7.72 10.37
C ILE A 204 -4.23 -9.01 9.66
N ASN A 205 -5.12 -9.99 9.58
CA ASN A 205 -4.88 -11.12 8.69
C ASN A 205 -5.24 -10.70 7.25
N PRO A 206 -4.66 -11.32 6.22
CA PRO A 206 -5.00 -10.99 4.83
C PRO A 206 -6.50 -11.03 4.57
N GLY A 207 -7.20 -11.91 5.26
CA GLY A 207 -8.64 -12.02 5.15
C GLY A 207 -9.44 -10.83 5.69
N SER A 208 -8.96 -10.08 6.69
CA SER A 208 -9.62 -8.86 7.15
C SER A 208 -9.30 -7.66 6.25
N LEU A 209 -8.10 -7.62 5.66
CA LEU A 209 -7.71 -6.58 4.70
C LEU A 209 -8.38 -6.77 3.33
N ILE A 210 -8.63 -8.01 2.93
CA ILE A 210 -9.15 -8.30 1.59
C ILE A 210 -10.44 -7.56 1.29
N SER A 211 -11.38 -7.45 2.24
CA SER A 211 -12.58 -6.64 1.99
C SER A 211 -12.28 -5.15 1.86
N ALA A 212 -11.24 -4.66 2.53
CA ALA A 212 -10.84 -3.25 2.47
C ALA A 212 -10.06 -2.89 1.19
N ILE A 213 -9.46 -3.87 0.51
CA ILE A 213 -8.78 -3.65 -0.77
C ILE A 213 -9.78 -3.40 -1.91
N TYR A 214 -11.05 -3.79 -1.75
CA TYR A 214 -12.11 -3.58 -2.75
C TYR A 214 -12.89 -2.31 -2.45
N LEU A 215 -12.87 -1.39 -3.39
CA LEU A 215 -13.54 -0.10 -3.24
C LEU A 215 -15.05 -0.23 -3.00
N ASN A 216 -15.75 -1.13 -3.70
CA ASN A 216 -17.19 -1.33 -3.48
C ASN A 216 -17.52 -1.70 -2.04
N SER A 217 -16.69 -2.50 -1.39
CA SER A 217 -16.85 -2.84 0.03
C SER A 217 -16.64 -1.62 0.94
N CYS A 218 -15.60 -0.83 0.67
CA CYS A 218 -15.33 0.41 1.42
C CYS A 218 -16.47 1.43 1.26
N LEU A 219 -16.91 1.67 0.03
CA LEU A 219 -17.96 2.62 -0.28
C LEU A 219 -19.32 2.19 0.29
N SER A 220 -19.68 0.90 0.19
CA SER A 220 -20.91 0.37 0.76
C SER A 220 -20.94 0.51 2.28
N ASN A 221 -19.83 0.21 2.95
CA ASN A 221 -19.70 0.41 4.38
C ASN A 221 -19.77 1.90 4.75
N PHE A 222 -19.14 2.77 3.96
CA PHE A 222 -19.18 4.21 4.20
C PHE A 222 -20.62 4.73 4.17
N VAL A 223 -21.38 4.46 3.11
CA VAL A 223 -22.79 4.90 2.98
C VAL A 223 -23.68 4.32 4.08
N LYS A 224 -23.43 3.05 4.46
CA LYS A 224 -24.23 2.37 5.50
C LYS A 224 -24.07 2.98 6.87
N PHE A 225 -22.84 3.36 7.25
CA PHE A 225 -22.48 3.74 8.61
C PHE A 225 -22.26 5.24 8.82
N ASN A 226 -22.30 6.06 7.76
CA ASN A 226 -22.00 7.50 7.82
C ASN A 226 -23.04 8.30 7.04
N LYS A 227 -24.31 8.19 7.47
CA LYS A 227 -25.47 8.76 6.74
C LYS A 227 -25.46 10.29 6.70
N ASP A 228 -24.97 10.92 7.75
CA ASP A 228 -25.04 12.37 7.95
C ASP A 228 -23.74 13.11 7.61
N VAL A 229 -22.80 12.42 6.93
CA VAL A 229 -21.55 13.04 6.50
C VAL A 229 -21.79 13.97 5.31
N ILE A 230 -21.39 15.21 5.46
CA ILE A 230 -21.44 16.24 4.43
C ILE A 230 -20.05 16.36 3.80
N GLY A 231 -20.00 16.34 2.48
CA GLY A 231 -18.79 16.65 1.73
C GLY A 231 -18.65 18.16 1.48
N VAL A 232 -17.41 18.61 1.46
CA VAL A 232 -17.04 19.95 1.02
C VAL A 232 -16.18 19.82 -0.22
N VAL A 233 -16.59 20.48 -1.31
CA VAL A 233 -15.80 20.49 -2.54
C VAL A 233 -14.62 21.42 -2.35
N GLU A 234 -13.41 20.88 -2.53
CA GLU A 234 -12.18 21.66 -2.61
C GLU A 234 -11.95 22.13 -4.05
N GLU A 235 -11.18 23.19 -4.22
CA GLU A 235 -10.63 23.50 -5.52
C GLU A 235 -9.78 22.35 -6.04
N SER A 236 -9.90 22.10 -7.33
CA SER A 236 -9.30 20.93 -7.93
C SER A 236 -8.86 21.20 -9.37
N PRO A 237 -7.91 20.42 -9.90
CA PRO A 237 -7.59 20.39 -11.32
C PRO A 237 -8.83 20.28 -12.18
N SER A 238 -8.76 20.76 -13.41
CA SER A 238 -9.90 20.86 -14.32
C SER A 238 -10.64 19.54 -14.59
N ASP A 239 -9.97 18.40 -14.41
CA ASP A 239 -10.45 17.06 -14.71
C ASP A 239 -10.90 16.24 -13.48
N GLN A 240 -10.77 16.81 -12.26
CA GLN A 240 -11.10 16.13 -11.00
C GLN A 240 -12.14 16.92 -10.19
N ILE A 241 -12.79 16.25 -9.25
CA ILE A 241 -13.60 16.83 -8.20
C ILE A 241 -13.07 16.26 -6.88
N ILE A 242 -12.51 17.13 -6.05
CA ILE A 242 -11.98 16.76 -4.74
C ILE A 242 -13.02 17.11 -3.69
N VAL A 243 -13.38 16.13 -2.87
CA VAL A 243 -14.37 16.29 -1.80
C VAL A 243 -13.74 15.83 -0.49
N SER A 244 -13.54 16.75 0.43
CA SER A 244 -13.20 16.45 1.82
C SER A 244 -14.46 16.24 2.64
N PHE A 245 -14.36 15.41 3.68
CA PHE A 245 -15.47 15.16 4.60
C PHE A 245 -14.99 14.93 6.02
N GLU A 246 -15.81 15.32 6.97
CA GLU A 246 -15.65 15.03 8.39
C GLU A 246 -17.03 14.87 9.02
N SER A 247 -17.21 13.93 9.94
CA SER A 247 -18.40 13.79 10.74
C SER A 247 -18.19 14.35 12.14
N ASP A 248 -19.27 14.71 12.81
CA ASP A 248 -19.27 14.85 14.26
C ASP A 248 -18.98 13.52 14.95
N TRP A 249 -18.69 13.56 16.24
CA TRP A 249 -18.58 12.38 17.07
C TRP A 249 -19.95 11.72 17.26
N GLU A 250 -20.08 10.49 16.79
CA GLU A 250 -21.25 9.65 17.00
C GLU A 250 -20.98 8.66 18.12
N THR A 251 -21.78 8.70 19.18
CA THR A 251 -21.65 7.79 20.32
C THR A 251 -22.73 6.72 20.27
N THR A 252 -22.30 5.45 20.21
CA THR A 252 -23.19 4.29 20.26
C THR A 252 -22.80 3.42 21.45
N LYS A 253 -23.68 3.29 22.42
CA LYS A 253 -23.39 2.68 23.74
C LYS A 253 -22.28 3.50 24.44
N GLU A 254 -21.08 2.93 24.59
CA GLU A 254 -19.93 3.58 25.26
C GLU A 254 -18.82 3.97 24.26
N VAL A 255 -18.94 3.55 23.00
CA VAL A 255 -17.95 3.82 21.96
C VAL A 255 -18.34 5.05 21.17
N SER A 256 -17.49 6.03 21.12
CA SER A 256 -17.61 7.17 20.21
C SER A 256 -16.70 6.98 19.00
N LYS A 257 -17.19 7.34 17.84
CA LYS A 257 -16.42 7.35 16.61
C LYS A 257 -16.70 8.62 15.81
N ARG A 258 -15.73 9.05 15.03
CA ARG A 258 -15.91 10.01 13.94
C ARG A 258 -15.15 9.54 12.70
N VAL A 259 -15.58 10.00 11.56
CA VAL A 259 -14.91 9.72 10.28
C VAL A 259 -14.47 11.01 9.64
N ARG A 260 -13.32 10.97 9.01
CA ARG A 260 -12.83 12.06 8.14
C ARG A 260 -12.07 11.49 6.95
N GLY A 261 -12.01 12.25 5.89
CA GLY A 261 -11.27 11.78 4.73
C GLY A 261 -11.46 12.64 3.49
N LYS A 262 -11.14 12.04 2.36
CA LYS A 262 -11.17 12.69 1.06
C LYS A 262 -11.57 11.69 -0.01
N VAL A 263 -12.38 12.12 -0.95
CA VAL A 263 -12.70 11.37 -2.17
C VAL A 263 -12.35 12.24 -3.37
N ILE A 264 -11.62 11.67 -4.31
CA ILE A 264 -11.32 12.31 -5.58
C ILE A 264 -12.09 11.59 -6.67
N PHE A 265 -12.93 12.32 -7.36
CA PHE A 265 -13.70 11.81 -8.48
C PHE A 265 -13.13 12.29 -9.81
N ASP A 266 -13.16 11.45 -10.83
CA ASP A 266 -13.01 11.86 -12.22
C ASP A 266 -14.19 12.75 -12.62
N LYS A 267 -13.92 13.94 -13.10
CA LYS A 267 -15.00 14.93 -13.41
C LYS A 267 -15.90 14.48 -14.54
N LYS A 268 -15.39 13.71 -15.50
CA LYS A 268 -16.13 13.23 -16.67
C LYS A 268 -16.98 12.02 -16.33
N SER A 269 -16.40 10.96 -15.80
CA SER A 269 -17.09 9.70 -15.50
C SER A 269 -17.84 9.71 -14.17
N LYS A 270 -17.40 10.53 -13.21
CA LYS A 270 -17.80 10.53 -11.79
C LYS A 270 -17.30 9.31 -11.01
N ALA A 271 -16.43 8.49 -11.59
CA ALA A 271 -15.79 7.38 -10.90
C ALA A 271 -14.81 7.89 -9.83
N VAL A 272 -14.57 7.11 -8.79
CA VAL A 272 -13.61 7.45 -7.74
C VAL A 272 -12.19 7.11 -8.22
N LEU A 273 -11.31 8.10 -8.20
CA LEU A 273 -9.87 7.96 -8.48
C LEU A 273 -9.05 7.73 -7.21
N GLU A 274 -9.50 8.27 -6.10
CA GLU A 274 -8.94 8.04 -4.78
C GLU A 274 -10.04 8.05 -3.73
N PHE A 275 -9.94 7.12 -2.79
CA PHE A 275 -10.76 7.09 -1.58
C PHE A 275 -9.85 7.00 -0.36
N ARG A 276 -9.90 8.00 0.50
CA ARG A 276 -9.18 8.03 1.79
C ARG A 276 -10.20 8.19 2.90
N ASN A 277 -10.12 7.32 3.88
CA ASN A 277 -10.98 7.35 5.05
C ASN A 277 -10.17 7.06 6.32
N THR A 278 -10.40 7.86 7.35
CA THR A 278 -9.87 7.65 8.69
C THR A 278 -11.04 7.60 9.67
N VAL A 279 -11.08 6.57 10.48
CA VAL A 279 -12.01 6.44 11.59
C VAL A 279 -11.22 6.64 12.88
N GLU A 280 -11.66 7.58 13.70
CA GLU A 280 -11.12 7.82 15.03
C GLU A 280 -12.12 7.29 16.06
N TYR A 281 -11.59 6.71 17.13
CA TYR A 281 -12.39 6.08 18.18
C TYR A 281 -12.04 6.65 19.56
N GLN A 282 -13.04 6.68 20.44
CA GLN A 282 -12.92 6.89 21.88
C GLN A 282 -13.64 5.74 22.58
N ASN A 283 -13.01 5.19 23.62
CA ASN A 283 -13.55 4.08 24.41
C ASN A 283 -13.85 2.80 23.62
N ASN A 284 -13.18 2.59 22.50
CA ASN A 284 -13.34 1.37 21.70
C ASN A 284 -12.47 0.24 22.27
N LEU A 285 -12.95 -0.35 23.37
CA LEU A 285 -12.23 -1.34 24.16
C LEU A 285 -12.61 -2.76 23.76
N THR A 286 -11.59 -3.61 23.61
CA THR A 286 -11.75 -5.05 23.44
C THR A 286 -10.93 -5.77 24.51
N LYS A 287 -11.60 -6.58 25.34
CA LYS A 287 -10.94 -7.43 26.35
C LYS A 287 -10.60 -8.79 25.80
N GLY A 288 -9.45 -9.33 26.16
CA GLY A 288 -8.99 -10.64 25.79
C GLY A 288 -8.13 -11.27 26.89
N ILE A 289 -7.83 -12.56 26.72
CA ILE A 289 -6.91 -13.28 27.59
C ILE A 289 -5.79 -13.82 26.70
N VAL A 290 -4.56 -13.51 27.03
CA VAL A 290 -3.37 -14.04 26.34
C VAL A 290 -3.26 -15.53 26.66
N LYS A 291 -3.20 -16.36 25.62
CA LYS A 291 -3.33 -17.83 25.74
C LYS A 291 -2.23 -18.45 26.59
N GLU A 292 -1.00 -18.05 26.37
CA GLU A 292 0.19 -18.59 27.03
C GLU A 292 0.27 -18.15 28.50
N SER A 293 0.21 -16.86 28.73
CA SER A 293 0.36 -16.27 30.08
C SER A 293 -0.90 -16.36 30.92
N LYS A 294 -2.09 -16.58 30.29
CA LYS A 294 -3.41 -16.51 30.93
C LYS A 294 -3.73 -15.14 31.54
N LYS A 295 -2.96 -14.09 31.19
CA LYS A 295 -3.18 -12.73 31.65
C LYS A 295 -4.23 -12.02 30.79
N GLU A 296 -4.96 -11.12 31.42
CA GLU A 296 -5.91 -10.24 30.73
C GLU A 296 -5.17 -9.22 29.87
N SER A 297 -5.69 -8.94 28.68
CA SER A 297 -5.28 -7.82 27.84
C SER A 297 -6.49 -6.97 27.48
N ILE A 298 -6.28 -5.65 27.41
CA ILE A 298 -7.30 -4.70 26.97
C ILE A 298 -6.72 -3.95 25.77
N THR A 299 -7.38 -4.05 24.64
CA THR A 299 -7.02 -3.30 23.44
C THR A 299 -7.99 -2.14 23.28
N GLU A 300 -7.48 -0.92 23.25
CA GLU A 300 -8.20 0.30 22.92
C GLU A 300 -7.81 0.73 21.50
N ASN A 301 -8.71 0.57 20.53
CA ASN A 301 -8.48 1.07 19.19
C ASN A 301 -8.61 2.60 19.19
N LYS A 302 -7.63 3.29 18.59
CA LYS A 302 -7.57 4.75 18.49
C LYS A 302 -7.93 5.24 17.10
N THR A 303 -7.22 4.74 16.10
CA THR A 303 -7.45 5.12 14.69
C THR A 303 -7.41 3.91 13.77
N ALA A 304 -8.12 4.01 12.68
CA ALA A 304 -7.98 3.11 11.54
C ALA A 304 -8.12 3.93 10.26
N SER A 305 -7.14 3.85 9.39
CA SER A 305 -7.09 4.61 8.14
C SER A 305 -6.85 3.68 6.97
N TRP A 306 -7.43 4.00 5.83
CA TRP A 306 -7.13 3.33 4.56
C TRP A 306 -7.27 4.29 3.39
N ARG A 307 -6.49 4.00 2.37
CA ARG A 307 -6.44 4.74 1.12
C ARG A 307 -6.38 3.77 -0.05
N LEU A 308 -7.21 4.00 -1.04
CA LEU A 308 -7.20 3.30 -2.32
C LEU A 308 -6.97 4.33 -3.42
N THR A 309 -6.07 4.02 -4.35
CA THR A 309 -5.82 4.85 -5.53
C THR A 309 -6.00 4.05 -6.80
N PHE A 310 -6.46 4.71 -7.84
CA PHE A 310 -6.76 4.09 -9.14
C PHE A 310 -6.07 4.83 -10.26
N HIS A 311 -5.83 4.13 -11.35
CA HIS A 311 -5.36 4.71 -12.60
C HIS A 311 -6.23 4.22 -13.76
N LYS A 312 -6.29 5.02 -14.81
CA LYS A 312 -7.00 4.65 -16.03
C LYS A 312 -6.16 3.65 -16.84
N ILE A 313 -6.82 2.61 -17.29
CA ILE A 313 -6.32 1.66 -18.28
C ILE A 313 -7.08 1.85 -19.59
N GLU A 314 -7.02 0.90 -20.51
CA GLU A 314 -7.73 0.97 -21.77
C GLU A 314 -9.24 1.22 -21.58
N ASN A 315 -9.83 1.96 -22.51
CA ASN A 315 -11.27 2.32 -22.52
C ASN A 315 -11.76 3.11 -21.29
N ASP A 316 -10.91 3.92 -20.67
CA ASP A 316 -11.20 4.71 -19.47
C ASP A 316 -11.63 3.87 -18.23
N VAL A 317 -11.40 2.55 -18.24
CA VAL A 317 -11.62 1.67 -17.09
C VAL A 317 -10.57 1.94 -16.03
N LEU A 318 -10.97 1.88 -14.76
CA LEU A 318 -10.08 2.09 -13.62
C LEU A 318 -9.58 0.77 -13.05
N ALA A 319 -8.27 0.68 -12.86
CA ALA A 319 -7.60 -0.40 -12.17
C ALA A 319 -7.00 0.10 -10.85
N LEU A 320 -6.97 -0.76 -9.83
CA LEU A 320 -6.32 -0.45 -8.55
C LEU A 320 -4.83 -0.24 -8.78
N LYS A 321 -4.31 0.88 -8.29
CA LYS A 321 -2.88 1.22 -8.29
C LYS A 321 -2.23 0.88 -6.96
N SER A 322 -2.84 1.34 -5.85
CA SER A 322 -2.34 1.08 -4.51
C SER A 322 -3.46 0.98 -3.48
N PHE A 323 -3.14 0.26 -2.43
CA PHE A 323 -3.90 0.22 -1.17
C PHE A 323 -2.94 0.44 -0.02
N GLU A 324 -3.30 1.31 0.90
CA GLU A 324 -2.58 1.57 2.14
C GLU A 324 -3.57 1.50 3.30
N ALA A 325 -3.15 0.88 4.39
CA ALA A 325 -3.93 0.85 5.62
C ALA A 325 -3.02 1.02 6.83
N SER A 326 -3.51 1.74 7.84
CA SER A 326 -2.85 1.86 9.14
C SER A 326 -3.88 1.76 10.26
N ALA A 327 -3.46 1.25 11.40
CA ALA A 327 -4.26 1.24 12.61
C ALA A 327 -3.38 1.51 13.82
N GLU A 328 -3.88 2.33 14.74
CA GLU A 328 -3.25 2.63 16.01
C GLU A 328 -4.12 2.10 17.15
N ALA A 329 -3.49 1.43 18.08
CA ALA A 329 -4.15 0.93 19.28
C ALA A 329 -3.25 1.07 20.50
N LEU A 330 -3.87 1.10 21.67
CA LEU A 330 -3.22 1.02 22.95
C LEU A 330 -3.55 -0.33 23.58
N ILE A 331 -2.54 -1.16 23.84
CA ILE A 331 -2.76 -2.47 24.46
C ILE A 331 -2.27 -2.42 25.90
N THR A 332 -3.18 -2.59 26.84
CA THR A 332 -2.84 -2.76 28.24
C THR A 332 -2.64 -4.24 28.52
N TYR A 333 -1.44 -4.62 28.93
CA TYR A 333 -1.04 -5.98 29.25
C TYR A 333 -0.08 -5.97 30.45
N ASP A 334 -0.26 -6.84 31.41
CA ASP A 334 0.56 -6.90 32.63
C ASP A 334 0.72 -5.53 33.34
N ASN A 335 -0.39 -4.78 33.44
CA ASN A 335 -0.47 -3.42 34.00
C ASN A 335 0.39 -2.37 33.29
N LYS A 336 0.86 -2.63 32.08
CA LYS A 336 1.58 -1.69 31.22
C LYS A 336 0.78 -1.39 29.98
N MET A 337 0.86 -0.15 29.52
CA MET A 337 0.26 0.30 28.27
C MET A 337 1.31 0.30 27.17
N HIS A 338 0.98 -0.34 26.06
CA HIS A 338 1.84 -0.48 24.91
C HIS A 338 1.17 0.16 23.68
N PRO A 339 1.63 1.31 23.20
CA PRO A 339 1.21 1.83 21.90
C PRO A 339 1.64 0.88 20.79
N VAL A 340 0.70 0.59 19.90
CA VAL A 340 0.87 -0.35 18.79
C VAL A 340 0.43 0.32 17.51
N VAL A 341 1.26 0.23 16.48
CA VAL A 341 0.96 0.71 15.13
C VAL A 341 1.08 -0.44 14.14
N PHE A 342 0.04 -0.62 13.35
CA PHE A 342 0.01 -1.56 12.22
C PHE A 342 -0.05 -0.78 10.93
N GLU A 343 0.79 -1.14 9.96
CA GLU A 343 0.74 -0.57 8.61
C GLU A 343 0.80 -1.67 7.58
N ASN A 344 0.02 -1.52 6.54
CA ASN A 344 0.00 -2.41 5.39
C ASN A 344 -0.08 -1.61 4.11
N SER A 345 0.66 -2.03 3.10
CA SER A 345 0.54 -1.47 1.77
C SER A 345 0.61 -2.54 0.69
N ILE A 346 -0.16 -2.32 -0.36
CA ILE A 346 -0.13 -3.12 -1.59
C ILE A 346 0.02 -2.14 -2.74
N TYR A 347 1.00 -2.42 -3.59
CA TYR A 347 1.21 -1.69 -4.84
C TYR A 347 1.13 -2.65 -6.00
N VAL A 348 0.27 -2.33 -6.97
CA VAL A 348 0.09 -3.14 -8.17
C VAL A 348 1.10 -2.70 -9.23
N PHE A 349 1.99 -3.60 -9.63
CA PHE A 349 2.96 -3.34 -10.69
C PHE A 349 2.41 -3.71 -12.06
N LYS A 350 1.66 -4.81 -12.13
CA LYS A 350 1.14 -5.35 -13.35
C LYS A 350 -0.23 -5.96 -13.14
N GLU A 351 -1.09 -5.78 -14.11
CA GLU A 351 -2.38 -6.44 -14.20
C GLU A 351 -2.48 -7.15 -15.55
N THR A 352 -2.92 -8.39 -15.52
CA THR A 352 -3.09 -9.22 -16.71
C THR A 352 -4.46 -9.88 -16.69
N ALA A 353 -5.16 -9.90 -17.81
CA ALA A 353 -6.40 -10.66 -17.93
C ALA A 353 -6.09 -12.16 -17.89
N VAL A 354 -6.63 -12.88 -16.91
CA VAL A 354 -6.39 -14.31 -16.69
C VAL A 354 -7.64 -14.99 -16.21
N ASP A 355 -8.26 -15.81 -17.03
CA ASP A 355 -9.53 -16.46 -16.73
C ASP A 355 -9.47 -17.39 -15.52
N LYS A 356 -8.40 -18.12 -15.35
CA LYS A 356 -8.22 -19.09 -14.25
C LYS A 356 -6.75 -19.19 -13.85
N VAL A 357 -6.52 -19.40 -12.58
CA VAL A 357 -5.22 -19.78 -12.03
C VAL A 357 -5.37 -21.11 -11.28
N ASN A 358 -4.26 -21.87 -11.20
CA ASN A 358 -4.23 -23.10 -10.39
C ASN A 358 -4.39 -22.78 -8.89
N ASN A 359 -4.52 -23.82 -8.08
CA ASN A 359 -4.67 -23.67 -6.62
C ASN A 359 -3.35 -23.92 -5.86
N ASP A 360 -2.23 -24.08 -6.56
CA ASP A 360 -0.95 -24.37 -5.93
C ASP A 360 -0.38 -23.11 -5.27
N GLY A 361 0.19 -23.26 -4.08
CA GLY A 361 0.84 -22.20 -3.35
C GLY A 361 -0.09 -21.09 -2.83
N LEU A 362 -1.38 -21.37 -2.70
CA LEU A 362 -2.33 -20.40 -2.16
C LEU A 362 -2.07 -20.09 -0.69
N ILE A 363 -2.11 -18.80 -0.35
CA ILE A 363 -2.06 -18.32 1.03
C ILE A 363 -3.40 -18.61 1.73
N ASN A 364 -3.33 -19.06 2.97
CA ASN A 364 -4.53 -19.19 3.80
C ASN A 364 -4.98 -17.81 4.31
N LEU A 365 -6.03 -17.27 3.69
CA LEU A 365 -6.56 -15.94 3.99
C LEU A 365 -7.18 -15.80 5.41
N SER A 366 -7.36 -16.91 6.12
CA SER A 366 -7.87 -16.90 7.49
C SER A 366 -6.76 -16.79 8.54
N LYS A 367 -5.50 -16.84 8.14
CA LYS A 367 -4.34 -16.73 9.00
C LYS A 367 -3.53 -15.47 8.70
N PRO A 368 -2.79 -14.93 9.68
CA PRO A 368 -1.81 -13.87 9.42
C PRO A 368 -0.81 -14.27 8.34
N ILE A 369 -0.42 -13.33 7.48
CA ILE A 369 0.45 -13.64 6.35
C ILE A 369 1.80 -14.22 6.79
N TYR A 370 2.35 -13.74 7.92
CA TYR A 370 3.62 -14.23 8.44
C TYR A 370 3.63 -15.72 8.77
N GLN A 371 2.47 -16.34 9.02
CA GLN A 371 2.37 -17.80 9.22
C GLN A 371 2.47 -18.60 7.92
N SER A 372 2.34 -17.95 6.79
CA SER A 372 2.50 -18.55 5.45
C SER A 372 3.92 -18.34 4.89
N LEU A 373 4.76 -17.59 5.60
CA LEU A 373 6.12 -17.26 5.19
C LEU A 373 7.14 -18.22 5.81
N PRO A 374 8.21 -18.59 5.08
CA PRO A 374 9.34 -19.28 5.68
C PRO A 374 10.02 -18.39 6.72
N VAL A 375 10.66 -19.01 7.71
CA VAL A 375 11.39 -18.29 8.76
C VAL A 375 12.54 -17.51 8.15
N ALA A 376 12.58 -16.20 8.41
CA ALA A 376 13.61 -15.24 8.05
C ALA A 376 14.27 -15.46 6.67
N THR A 377 13.84 -14.69 5.68
CA THR A 377 14.47 -14.67 4.36
C THR A 377 14.97 -13.26 4.08
N ILE A 378 16.20 -13.14 3.59
CA ILE A 378 16.76 -11.92 3.01
C ILE A 378 17.07 -12.26 1.56
N ALA A 379 16.35 -11.67 0.63
CA ALA A 379 16.63 -11.86 -0.80
C ALA A 379 17.58 -10.79 -1.32
N SER A 380 18.36 -11.15 -2.33
CA SER A 380 19.43 -10.29 -2.88
C SER A 380 18.98 -9.30 -3.96
N THR A 381 17.71 -9.28 -4.34
CA THR A 381 17.21 -8.46 -5.47
C THR A 381 16.14 -7.49 -5.01
N ASN A 382 16.54 -6.48 -4.22
CA ASN A 382 15.56 -5.56 -3.65
C ASN A 382 15.38 -4.35 -4.55
N THR A 383 14.19 -4.19 -5.10
CA THR A 383 13.76 -2.99 -5.81
C THR A 383 13.16 -1.94 -4.86
N ILE A 384 12.85 -2.32 -3.61
CA ILE A 384 12.32 -1.41 -2.60
C ILE A 384 13.38 -1.19 -1.53
N LEU A 385 13.78 0.06 -1.33
CA LEU A 385 14.76 0.43 -0.32
C LEU A 385 14.11 0.47 1.06
N LEU A 386 14.78 -0.16 2.02
CA LEU A 386 14.46 0.00 3.43
C LEU A 386 14.88 1.40 3.89
N ASN A 387 14.07 2.03 4.74
CA ASN A 387 14.50 3.19 5.50
C ASN A 387 15.49 2.77 6.61
N LYS A 388 16.06 3.75 7.31
CA LYS A 388 17.07 3.47 8.34
C LYS A 388 16.54 2.55 9.46
N ILE A 389 15.33 2.81 9.96
CA ILE A 389 14.70 2.02 11.05
C ILE A 389 14.48 0.57 10.60
N GLU A 390 13.98 0.37 9.39
CA GLU A 390 13.75 -0.94 8.81
C GLU A 390 15.05 -1.70 8.57
N SER A 391 16.07 -0.99 8.06
CA SER A 391 17.41 -1.55 7.85
C SER A 391 18.07 -1.96 9.17
N ASP A 392 18.00 -1.11 10.19
CA ASP A 392 18.52 -1.40 11.51
C ASP A 392 17.80 -2.60 12.14
N PHE A 393 16.47 -2.65 12.00
CA PHE A 393 15.68 -3.79 12.47
C PHE A 393 16.10 -5.11 11.79
N ILE A 394 16.23 -5.13 10.46
CA ILE A 394 16.63 -6.35 9.73
C ILE A 394 18.03 -6.80 10.14
N ASN A 395 18.97 -5.86 10.30
CA ASN A 395 20.35 -6.13 10.64
C ASN A 395 20.59 -6.39 12.15
N GLY A 396 19.57 -6.28 12.99
CA GLY A 396 19.66 -6.55 14.43
C GLY A 396 20.44 -5.47 15.21
N LYS A 397 20.39 -4.23 14.75
CA LYS A 397 21.05 -3.06 15.38
C LYS A 397 20.09 -2.32 16.31
#